data_00af93496dcb9d28e11179c2d42bca3b
#
_entry.id   00af93496dcb9d28e11179c2d42bca3b
#
_cell.length_a   1.000
_cell.length_b   1.000
_cell.length_c   1.000
_cell.angle_alpha   90.00
_cell.angle_beta   90.00
_cell.angle_gamma   90.00
#
_symmetry.space_group_name_H-M   'P 1'
#
loop_
_entity.id
_entity.type
_entity.pdbx_description
1 polymer ?
#
loop_
_entity_poly.entity_id
_entity_poly.type
_entity_poly.pdbx_seq_one_letter_code
_entity_poly.pdbx_strand_id
1 'polypeptide(L)'
;MGQYFKVHPVNPQLRLLNRAAEMVRAGGVVVYPTDSSYAFGWHMGDKAALERVRQLRGIERDHDFTLACRDLSDIATYARVENWAYRLLKALTPGPYTFVLRATHQLPKRLQDPKRRSIGIRVPDHTIAQALLGVLGEPLMSSTLLLPREQFPLTDPEDIRDRLERQVDLVIDGGSCGMDPTSVLDLSGDEVVVLRKGKGDVSAFES
;
A
#
# COMPACT_ATOMS: atom_id res chain seq x y z
N MET A 1 -12.76 -20.22 -1.55
CA MET A 1 -11.98 -20.03 -2.77
C MET A 1 -12.05 -18.56 -3.11
N GLY A 2 -10.90 -17.89 -3.22
CA GLY A 2 -10.84 -16.46 -3.53
C GLY A 2 -11.41 -16.17 -4.92
N GLN A 3 -11.86 -14.92 -5.09
CA GLN A 3 -12.34 -14.45 -6.39
C GLN A 3 -11.16 -13.91 -7.21
N TYR A 4 -11.34 -13.88 -8.53
CA TYR A 4 -10.37 -13.32 -9.48
C TYR A 4 -11.10 -12.35 -10.41
N PHE A 5 -10.69 -11.07 -10.38
CA PHE A 5 -11.28 -10.04 -11.22
C PHE A 5 -10.27 -9.53 -12.23
N LYS A 6 -10.55 -9.75 -13.50
CA LYS A 6 -9.79 -9.14 -14.58
C LYS A 6 -10.30 -7.72 -14.80
N VAL A 7 -9.48 -6.74 -14.44
CA VAL A 7 -9.83 -5.32 -14.46
C VAL A 7 -9.01 -4.62 -15.54
N HIS A 8 -9.69 -3.83 -16.38
CA HIS A 8 -9.02 -3.12 -17.48
C HIS A 8 -8.06 -2.06 -16.91
N PRO A 9 -6.76 -2.06 -17.30
CA PRO A 9 -5.73 -1.24 -16.67
C PRO A 9 -5.91 0.27 -16.89
N VAL A 10 -6.55 0.68 -17.98
CA VAL A 10 -6.77 2.10 -18.31
C VAL A 10 -8.18 2.56 -17.94
N ASN A 11 -9.19 1.71 -18.18
CA ASN A 11 -10.59 2.00 -17.88
C ASN A 11 -11.17 0.96 -16.92
N PRO A 12 -10.83 1.01 -15.61
CA PRO A 12 -11.29 0.04 -14.64
C PRO A 12 -12.80 -0.02 -14.54
N GLN A 13 -13.36 -1.23 -14.55
CA GLN A 13 -14.78 -1.45 -14.37
C GLN A 13 -15.18 -1.17 -12.93
N LEU A 14 -15.84 -0.04 -12.67
CA LEU A 14 -16.25 0.38 -11.32
C LEU A 14 -17.09 -0.66 -10.60
N ARG A 15 -17.92 -1.44 -11.33
CA ARG A 15 -18.71 -2.53 -10.73
C ARG A 15 -17.80 -3.57 -10.04
N LEU A 16 -16.68 -3.94 -10.66
CA LEU A 16 -15.73 -4.89 -10.07
C LEU A 16 -15.00 -4.28 -8.87
N LEU A 17 -14.62 -3.00 -8.97
CA LEU A 17 -13.94 -2.31 -7.88
C LEU A 17 -14.87 -2.03 -6.68
N ASN A 18 -16.14 -1.71 -6.91
CA ASN A 18 -17.14 -1.63 -5.83
C ASN A 18 -17.26 -2.96 -5.10
N ARG A 19 -17.30 -4.07 -5.84
CA ARG A 19 -17.32 -5.41 -5.24
C ARG A 19 -16.06 -5.70 -4.44
N ALA A 20 -14.88 -5.30 -4.95
CA ALA A 20 -13.61 -5.42 -4.23
C ALA A 20 -13.64 -4.60 -2.93
N ALA A 21 -14.14 -3.37 -2.97
CA ALA A 21 -14.28 -2.51 -1.79
C ALA A 21 -15.24 -3.11 -0.74
N GLU A 22 -16.35 -3.72 -1.17
CA GLU A 22 -17.25 -4.46 -0.27
C GLU A 22 -16.51 -5.62 0.44
N MET A 23 -15.70 -6.38 -0.30
CA MET A 23 -14.92 -7.47 0.26
C MET A 23 -13.89 -6.97 1.28
N VAL A 24 -13.21 -5.86 1.00
CA VAL A 24 -12.28 -5.20 1.95
C VAL A 24 -13.02 -4.78 3.22
N ARG A 25 -14.18 -4.12 3.10
CA ARG A 25 -14.97 -3.68 4.26
C ARG A 25 -15.50 -4.85 5.09
N ALA A 26 -15.71 -6.00 4.45
CA ALA A 26 -16.12 -7.25 5.11
C ALA A 26 -14.94 -8.00 5.79
N GLY A 27 -13.74 -7.42 5.84
CA GLY A 27 -12.56 -8.03 6.44
C GLY A 27 -11.73 -8.91 5.51
N GLY A 28 -11.99 -8.83 4.19
CA GLY A 28 -11.23 -9.57 3.19
C GLY A 28 -9.83 -9.02 2.97
N VAL A 29 -8.93 -9.94 2.60
CA VAL A 29 -7.59 -9.61 2.09
C VAL A 29 -7.63 -9.67 0.57
N VAL A 30 -7.29 -8.57 -0.09
CA VAL A 30 -7.23 -8.46 -1.54
C VAL A 30 -5.78 -8.32 -2.02
N VAL A 31 -5.51 -8.81 -3.21
CA VAL A 31 -4.25 -8.54 -3.93
C VAL A 31 -4.57 -7.58 -5.06
N TYR A 32 -3.81 -6.50 -5.19
CA TYR A 32 -4.05 -5.46 -6.17
C TYR A 32 -2.76 -4.91 -6.77
N PRO A 33 -2.78 -4.47 -8.04
CA PRO A 33 -1.62 -3.92 -8.72
C PRO A 33 -1.32 -2.49 -8.26
N THR A 34 -0.03 -2.14 -8.22
CA THR A 34 0.43 -0.77 -7.97
C THR A 34 1.49 -0.35 -8.99
N ASP A 35 1.94 0.89 -8.91
CA ASP A 35 3.04 1.45 -9.72
C ASP A 35 4.43 0.87 -9.42
N SER A 36 4.57 0.12 -8.32
CA SER A 36 5.83 -0.55 -7.94
C SER A 36 5.76 -2.07 -8.12
N SER A 37 4.79 -2.71 -7.48
CA SER A 37 4.58 -4.16 -7.51
C SER A 37 3.14 -4.50 -7.14
N TYR A 38 2.71 -5.74 -7.24
CA TYR A 38 1.50 -6.20 -6.58
C TYR A 38 1.61 -6.07 -5.06
N ALA A 39 0.49 -5.82 -4.41
CA ALA A 39 0.42 -5.65 -2.97
C ALA A 39 -0.79 -6.37 -2.37
N PHE A 40 -0.66 -6.82 -1.12
CA PHE A 40 -1.80 -7.14 -0.28
C PHE A 40 -2.46 -5.85 0.19
N GLY A 41 -3.81 -5.86 0.22
CA GLY A 41 -4.62 -4.78 0.75
C GLY A 41 -5.69 -5.29 1.69
N TRP A 42 -5.97 -4.55 2.78
CA TRP A 42 -7.01 -4.89 3.75
C TRP A 42 -7.50 -3.65 4.50
N HIS A 43 -8.67 -3.76 5.13
CA HIS A 43 -9.24 -2.66 5.89
C HIS A 43 -8.39 -2.31 7.13
N MET A 44 -8.14 -1.03 7.35
CA MET A 44 -7.30 -0.51 8.44
C MET A 44 -7.74 -0.97 9.83
N GLY A 45 -9.04 -1.15 10.05
CA GLY A 45 -9.62 -1.61 11.32
C GLY A 45 -9.48 -3.10 11.59
N ASP A 46 -9.21 -3.92 10.58
CA ASP A 46 -9.33 -5.38 10.66
C ASP A 46 -8.05 -6.05 11.19
N LYS A 47 -8.14 -6.58 12.41
CA LYS A 47 -7.03 -7.29 13.05
C LYS A 47 -6.81 -8.69 12.47
N ALA A 48 -7.88 -9.37 12.07
CA ALA A 48 -7.78 -10.72 11.54
C ALA A 48 -7.13 -10.70 10.14
N ALA A 49 -7.50 -9.74 9.30
CA ALA A 49 -6.86 -9.51 8.01
C ALA A 49 -5.38 -9.15 8.17
N LEU A 50 -5.03 -8.29 9.13
CA LEU A 50 -3.63 -7.95 9.46
C LEU A 50 -2.81 -9.21 9.82
N GLU A 51 -3.30 -10.05 10.73
CA GLU A 51 -2.58 -11.27 11.13
C GLU A 51 -2.48 -12.27 9.97
N ARG A 52 -3.51 -12.37 9.14
CA ARG A 52 -3.49 -13.20 7.92
C ARG A 52 -2.40 -12.75 6.94
N VAL A 53 -2.27 -11.45 6.70
CA VAL A 53 -1.19 -10.91 5.83
C VAL A 53 0.19 -11.17 6.43
N ARG A 54 0.36 -11.04 7.75
CA ARG A 54 1.62 -11.41 8.43
C ARG A 54 2.00 -12.86 8.18
N GLN A 55 1.05 -13.77 8.34
CA GLN A 55 1.26 -15.20 8.08
C GLN A 55 1.61 -15.47 6.62
N LEU A 56 0.86 -14.87 5.67
CA LEU A 56 1.13 -15.01 4.25
C LEU A 56 2.52 -14.53 3.85
N ARG A 57 3.00 -13.46 4.46
CA ARG A 57 4.33 -12.92 4.20
C ARG A 57 5.45 -13.56 5.05
N GLY A 58 5.12 -14.29 6.10
CA GLY A 58 6.10 -14.82 7.06
C GLY A 58 6.88 -13.73 7.78
N ILE A 59 6.23 -12.60 8.11
CA ILE A 59 6.86 -11.45 8.77
C ILE A 59 6.48 -11.34 10.24
N GLU A 60 7.39 -10.77 11.03
CA GLU A 60 7.23 -10.59 12.46
C GLU A 60 6.25 -9.45 12.83
N ARG A 61 5.94 -9.35 14.12
CA ARG A 61 4.95 -8.36 14.61
C ARG A 61 5.39 -6.92 14.52
N ASP A 62 6.70 -6.68 14.51
CA ASP A 62 7.32 -5.36 14.44
C ASP A 62 7.54 -4.85 13.00
N HIS A 63 7.05 -5.60 12.00
CA HIS A 63 7.11 -5.16 10.62
C HIS A 63 6.20 -3.96 10.36
N ASP A 64 6.78 -2.91 9.78
CA ASP A 64 6.06 -1.70 9.41
C ASP A 64 5.25 -1.91 8.14
N PHE A 65 3.93 -1.72 8.25
CA PHE A 65 3.02 -1.69 7.11
C PHE A 65 2.84 -0.28 6.56
N THR A 66 2.35 -0.19 5.35
CA THR A 66 2.11 1.09 4.67
C THR A 66 0.61 1.35 4.56
N LEU A 67 0.22 2.60 4.69
CA LEU A 67 -1.13 3.07 4.41
C LEU A 67 -1.17 3.62 2.98
N ALA A 68 -1.92 2.98 2.08
CA ALA A 68 -2.17 3.48 0.74
C ALA A 68 -3.30 4.50 0.80
N CYS A 69 -3.01 5.74 0.44
CA CYS A 69 -3.93 6.87 0.42
C CYS A 69 -4.27 7.25 -1.02
N ARG A 70 -5.46 7.82 -1.22
CA ARG A 70 -5.88 8.32 -2.53
C ARG A 70 -5.15 9.60 -2.91
N ASP A 71 -4.97 10.50 -1.93
CA ASP A 71 -4.41 11.84 -2.14
C ASP A 71 -3.80 12.43 -0.86
N LEU A 72 -3.37 13.68 -0.95
CA LEU A 72 -2.79 14.41 0.19
C LEU A 72 -3.81 14.69 1.33
N SER A 73 -5.11 14.73 1.04
CA SER A 73 -6.14 14.93 2.06
C SER A 73 -6.24 13.71 2.97
N ASP A 74 -6.17 12.51 2.40
CA ASP A 74 -6.10 11.27 3.17
C ASP A 74 -4.85 11.26 4.04
N ILE A 75 -3.68 11.64 3.49
CA ILE A 75 -2.43 11.73 4.26
C ILE A 75 -2.59 12.65 5.45
N ALA A 76 -3.12 13.87 5.26
CA ALA A 76 -3.28 14.87 6.31
C ALA A 76 -4.24 14.42 7.44
N THR A 77 -5.15 13.50 7.14
CA THR A 77 -6.04 12.90 8.15
C THR A 77 -5.27 11.98 9.10
N TYR A 78 -4.39 11.14 8.58
CA TYR A 78 -3.74 10.07 9.34
C TYR A 78 -2.31 10.37 9.78
N ALA A 79 -1.68 11.40 9.19
CA ALA A 79 -0.32 11.81 9.51
C ALA A 79 -0.19 13.33 9.71
N ARG A 80 0.76 13.72 10.55
CA ARG A 80 1.15 15.12 10.69
C ARG A 80 2.08 15.48 9.56
N VAL A 81 1.75 16.54 8.85
CA VAL A 81 2.50 17.04 7.71
C VAL A 81 2.94 18.46 7.97
N GLU A 82 4.22 18.65 8.17
CA GLU A 82 4.83 19.99 8.30
C GLU A 82 4.84 20.71 6.94
N ASN A 83 4.89 22.03 6.93
CA ASN A 83 4.80 22.84 5.71
C ASN A 83 5.89 22.51 4.67
N TRP A 84 7.09 22.21 5.12
CA TRP A 84 8.18 21.81 4.24
C TRP A 84 7.94 20.44 3.62
N ALA A 85 7.49 19.48 4.44
CA ALA A 85 7.14 18.13 4.00
C ALA A 85 5.96 18.14 3.03
N TYR A 86 4.97 19.01 3.22
CA TYR A 86 3.83 19.14 2.32
C TYR A 86 4.24 19.47 0.88
N ARG A 87 5.21 20.40 0.71
CA ARG A 87 5.72 20.75 -0.63
C ARG A 87 6.36 19.54 -1.31
N LEU A 88 7.11 18.76 -0.57
CA LEU A 88 7.75 17.53 -1.06
C LEU A 88 6.69 16.47 -1.44
N LEU A 89 5.75 16.20 -0.55
CA LEU A 89 4.64 15.28 -0.82
C LEU A 89 3.89 15.68 -2.09
N LYS A 90 3.59 16.98 -2.27
CA LYS A 90 2.90 17.48 -3.46
C LYS A 90 3.69 17.28 -4.75
N ALA A 91 5.01 17.35 -4.68
CA ALA A 91 5.89 17.13 -5.84
C ALA A 91 6.07 15.66 -6.20
N LEU A 92 6.00 14.75 -5.21
CA LEU A 92 6.32 13.34 -5.36
C LEU A 92 5.08 12.41 -5.36
N THR A 93 3.87 12.95 -5.21
CA THR A 93 2.64 12.16 -5.22
C THR A 93 1.69 12.60 -6.35
N PRO A 94 1.01 11.64 -7.01
CA PRO A 94 1.19 10.19 -6.85
C PRO A 94 2.54 9.71 -7.39
N GLY A 95 3.07 8.59 -6.84
CA GLY A 95 4.36 8.07 -7.31
C GLY A 95 4.91 6.92 -6.47
N PRO A 96 6.06 6.35 -6.91
CA PRO A 96 6.63 5.14 -6.31
C PRO A 96 7.44 5.44 -5.04
N TYR A 97 6.86 6.23 -4.13
CA TYR A 97 7.45 6.60 -2.85
C TYR A 97 6.60 6.10 -1.68
N THR A 98 7.27 5.82 -0.58
CA THR A 98 6.68 5.64 0.75
C THR A 98 7.28 6.68 1.68
N PHE A 99 6.43 7.44 2.34
CA PHE A 99 6.82 8.49 3.28
C PHE A 99 6.55 8.02 4.70
N VAL A 100 7.57 8.04 5.56
CA VAL A 100 7.40 7.80 6.98
C VAL A 100 7.07 9.14 7.65
N LEU A 101 5.90 9.22 8.26
CA LEU A 101 5.35 10.42 8.87
C LEU A 101 4.87 10.15 10.29
N ARG A 102 4.85 11.15 11.16
CA ARG A 102 4.27 11.03 12.50
C ARG A 102 2.76 10.82 12.39
N ALA A 103 2.26 9.79 13.04
CA ALA A 103 0.84 9.46 13.01
C ALA A 103 -0.01 10.47 13.81
N THR A 104 -1.24 10.73 13.34
CA THR A 104 -2.26 11.42 14.12
C THR A 104 -3.00 10.45 15.05
N HIS A 105 -3.89 10.97 15.89
CA HIS A 105 -4.76 10.17 16.74
C HIS A 105 -5.82 9.38 15.95
N GLN A 106 -6.08 9.74 14.69
CA GLN A 106 -7.02 9.03 13.82
C GLN A 106 -6.48 7.65 13.40
N LEU A 107 -5.15 7.48 13.38
CA LEU A 107 -4.55 6.18 13.08
C LEU A 107 -4.53 5.31 14.35
N PRO A 108 -5.10 4.09 14.33
CA PRO A 108 -5.04 3.17 15.45
C PRO A 108 -3.60 2.91 15.93
N LYS A 109 -3.36 2.97 17.23
CA LYS A 109 -2.01 2.82 17.83
C LYS A 109 -1.29 1.55 17.40
N ARG A 110 -2.01 0.44 17.17
CA ARG A 110 -1.45 -0.85 16.72
C ARG A 110 -0.86 -0.84 15.32
N LEU A 111 -1.19 0.18 14.52
CA LEU A 111 -0.70 0.37 13.14
C LEU A 111 0.49 1.33 13.07
N GLN A 112 0.82 1.96 14.18
CA GLN A 112 1.94 2.89 14.29
C GLN A 112 3.20 2.14 14.71
N ASP A 113 4.37 2.60 14.26
CA ASP A 113 5.64 2.22 14.87
C ASP A 113 5.57 2.49 16.39
N PRO A 114 5.83 1.48 17.25
CA PRO A 114 5.63 1.62 18.68
C PRO A 114 6.58 2.61 19.35
N LYS A 115 7.77 2.84 18.77
CA LYS A 115 8.80 3.75 19.29
C LYS A 115 8.65 5.15 18.75
N ARG A 116 8.48 5.28 17.43
CA ARG A 116 8.45 6.57 16.72
C ARG A 116 7.05 7.16 16.59
N ARG A 117 6.00 6.37 16.81
CA ARG A 117 4.60 6.74 16.56
C ARG A 117 4.39 7.24 15.13
N SER A 118 5.03 6.58 14.19
CA SER A 118 5.00 6.89 12.76
C SER A 118 4.31 5.80 11.96
N ILE A 119 4.01 6.11 10.73
CA ILE A 119 3.43 5.19 9.73
C ILE A 119 4.03 5.47 8.38
N GLY A 120 4.30 4.43 7.60
CA GLY A 120 4.58 4.56 6.18
C GLY A 120 3.31 4.88 5.40
N ILE A 121 3.33 5.90 4.56
CA ILE A 121 2.20 6.32 3.74
C ILE A 121 2.65 6.45 2.29
N ARG A 122 1.78 6.05 1.35
CA ARG A 122 2.01 6.26 -0.08
C ARG A 122 0.73 6.65 -0.81
N VAL A 123 0.90 7.35 -1.94
CA VAL A 123 -0.15 7.59 -2.93
C VAL A 123 0.29 6.90 -4.23
N PRO A 124 -0.24 5.70 -4.56
CA PRO A 124 0.22 4.95 -5.72
C PRO A 124 -0.20 5.64 -7.04
N ASP A 125 0.73 5.73 -7.98
CA ASP A 125 0.45 6.21 -9.34
C ASP A 125 0.03 5.02 -10.24
N HIS A 126 -1.16 4.50 -9.96
CA HIS A 126 -1.71 3.36 -10.69
C HIS A 126 -3.22 3.46 -10.81
N THR A 127 -3.74 3.40 -12.03
CA THR A 127 -5.17 3.63 -12.34
C THR A 127 -6.10 2.74 -11.52
N ILE A 128 -5.84 1.44 -11.45
CA ILE A 128 -6.69 0.49 -10.69
C ILE A 128 -6.58 0.76 -9.18
N ALA A 129 -5.39 1.00 -8.65
CA ALA A 129 -5.20 1.30 -7.24
C ALA A 129 -5.94 2.59 -6.83
N GLN A 130 -5.82 3.64 -7.64
CA GLN A 130 -6.52 4.91 -7.40
C GLN A 130 -8.04 4.76 -7.51
N ALA A 131 -8.54 4.01 -8.48
CA ALA A 131 -9.96 3.74 -8.61
C ALA A 131 -10.50 2.90 -7.45
N LEU A 132 -9.75 1.90 -6.98
CA LEU A 132 -10.10 1.10 -5.79
C LEU A 132 -10.18 1.98 -4.54
N LEU A 133 -9.17 2.82 -4.27
CA LEU A 133 -9.16 3.78 -3.16
C LEU A 133 -10.33 4.77 -3.27
N GLY A 134 -10.65 5.21 -4.49
CA GLY A 134 -11.78 6.11 -4.75
C GLY A 134 -13.13 5.51 -4.37
N VAL A 135 -13.41 4.26 -4.77
CA VAL A 135 -14.68 3.57 -4.43
C VAL A 135 -14.71 3.09 -2.97
N LEU A 136 -13.54 2.79 -2.39
CA LEU A 136 -13.43 2.45 -0.97
C LEU A 136 -13.73 3.66 -0.09
N GLY A 137 -13.33 4.86 -0.50
CA GLY A 137 -13.57 6.12 0.21
C GLY A 137 -12.74 6.31 1.47
N GLU A 138 -11.76 5.43 1.70
CA GLU A 138 -10.84 5.44 2.84
C GLU A 138 -9.50 4.81 2.44
N PRO A 139 -8.40 5.08 3.19
CA PRO A 139 -7.12 4.45 2.94
C PRO A 139 -7.15 2.94 3.16
N LEU A 140 -6.28 2.25 2.44
CA LEU A 140 -6.11 0.81 2.49
C LEU A 140 -4.79 0.46 3.17
N MET A 141 -4.80 -0.41 4.18
CA MET A 141 -3.55 -1.00 4.67
C MET A 141 -2.94 -1.83 3.55
N SER A 142 -1.66 -1.69 3.37
CA SER A 142 -0.95 -2.25 2.22
C SER A 142 0.38 -2.85 2.61
N SER A 143 0.74 -3.92 1.92
CA SER A 143 2.02 -4.60 2.06
C SER A 143 2.43 -5.21 0.73
N THR A 144 3.68 -5.07 0.34
CA THR A 144 4.22 -5.68 -0.89
C THR A 144 3.92 -7.18 -0.94
N LEU A 145 3.50 -7.68 -2.10
CA LEU A 145 3.27 -9.10 -2.35
C LEU A 145 4.59 -9.84 -2.51
N LEU A 146 5.29 -10.02 -1.40
CA LEU A 146 6.53 -10.78 -1.30
C LEU A 146 6.28 -11.97 -0.38
N LEU A 147 6.30 -13.18 -0.95
CA LEU A 147 6.07 -14.41 -0.20
C LEU A 147 7.33 -14.87 0.52
N PRO A 148 7.20 -15.71 1.57
CA PRO A 148 8.35 -16.27 2.27
C PRO A 148 9.28 -17.03 1.31
N ARG A 149 10.59 -16.82 1.47
CA ARG A 149 11.67 -17.41 0.64
C ARG A 149 11.77 -16.88 -0.79
N GLU A 150 10.89 -15.97 -1.21
CA GLU A 150 11.04 -15.29 -2.50
C GLU A 150 11.98 -14.08 -2.34
N GLN A 151 12.80 -13.82 -3.34
CA GLN A 151 13.69 -12.67 -3.39
C GLN A 151 13.00 -11.43 -3.98
N PHE A 152 11.98 -11.64 -4.81
CA PHE A 152 11.26 -10.59 -5.53
C PHE A 152 9.75 -10.77 -5.38
N PRO A 153 8.98 -9.67 -5.44
CA PRO A 153 7.52 -9.74 -5.49
C PRO A 153 7.03 -10.51 -6.71
N LEU A 154 5.89 -11.17 -6.58
CA LEU A 154 5.20 -11.76 -7.72
C LEU A 154 4.69 -10.67 -8.66
N THR A 155 4.85 -10.86 -9.97
CA THR A 155 4.54 -9.86 -11.00
C THR A 155 3.41 -10.28 -11.93
N ASP A 156 3.20 -11.56 -12.11
CA ASP A 156 2.18 -12.13 -13.00
C ASP A 156 0.89 -12.46 -12.24
N PRO A 157 -0.27 -11.92 -12.63
CA PRO A 157 -1.52 -12.13 -11.90
C PRO A 157 -2.04 -13.57 -11.98
N GLU A 158 -1.71 -14.33 -13.01
CA GLU A 158 -2.11 -15.75 -13.11
C GLU A 158 -1.29 -16.61 -12.13
N ASP A 159 0.01 -16.38 -12.04
CA ASP A 159 0.87 -17.02 -11.02
C ASP A 159 0.41 -16.63 -9.59
N ILE A 160 0.07 -15.36 -9.36
CA ILE A 160 -0.49 -14.89 -8.10
C ILE A 160 -1.78 -15.64 -7.76
N ARG A 161 -2.70 -15.77 -8.71
CA ARG A 161 -3.95 -16.50 -8.52
C ARG A 161 -3.66 -17.95 -8.14
N ASP A 162 -2.85 -18.65 -8.91
CA ASP A 162 -2.58 -20.07 -8.72
C ASP A 162 -1.95 -20.37 -7.35
N ARG A 163 -1.12 -19.45 -6.85
CA ARG A 163 -0.46 -19.57 -5.54
C ARG A 163 -1.31 -19.13 -4.36
N LEU A 164 -2.21 -18.14 -4.54
CA LEU A 164 -2.88 -17.45 -3.43
C LEU A 164 -4.41 -17.55 -3.43
N GLU A 165 -5.07 -18.08 -4.46
CA GLU A 165 -6.55 -18.07 -4.56
C GLU A 165 -7.28 -18.71 -3.37
N ARG A 166 -6.59 -19.61 -2.62
CA ARG A 166 -7.13 -20.24 -1.41
C ARG A 166 -6.76 -19.51 -0.12
N GLN A 167 -5.91 -18.50 -0.22
CA GLN A 167 -5.32 -17.80 0.92
C GLN A 167 -5.74 -16.34 1.02
N VAL A 168 -6.24 -15.77 -0.08
CA VAL A 168 -6.80 -14.40 -0.14
C VAL A 168 -8.24 -14.44 -0.63
N ASP A 169 -8.99 -13.37 -0.42
CA ASP A 169 -10.40 -13.30 -0.80
C ASP A 169 -10.58 -12.85 -2.25
N LEU A 170 -9.62 -12.07 -2.77
CA LEU A 170 -9.66 -11.54 -4.14
C LEU A 170 -8.25 -11.30 -4.67
N VAL A 171 -8.04 -11.65 -5.94
CA VAL A 171 -6.93 -11.17 -6.77
C VAL A 171 -7.49 -10.26 -7.86
N ILE A 172 -7.02 -9.01 -7.91
CA ILE A 172 -7.34 -8.06 -8.98
C ILE A 172 -6.24 -8.13 -10.03
N ASP A 173 -6.57 -8.69 -11.18
CA ASP A 173 -5.68 -8.74 -12.34
C ASP A 173 -5.79 -7.43 -13.11
N GLY A 174 -4.74 -6.65 -13.09
CA GLY A 174 -4.55 -5.43 -13.90
C GLY A 174 -3.42 -5.57 -14.93
N GLY A 175 -2.99 -6.80 -15.22
CA GLY A 175 -1.79 -7.09 -15.99
C GLY A 175 -0.55 -7.19 -15.12
N SER A 176 0.59 -7.44 -15.74
CA SER A 176 1.86 -7.59 -15.00
C SER A 176 2.32 -6.28 -14.37
N CYS A 177 2.81 -6.36 -13.12
CA CYS A 177 3.47 -5.25 -12.43
C CYS A 177 4.99 -5.38 -12.46
N GLY A 178 5.69 -4.29 -12.06
CA GLY A 178 7.11 -4.33 -11.76
C GLY A 178 7.42 -5.10 -10.47
N MET A 179 8.72 -5.18 -10.16
CA MET A 179 9.21 -5.80 -8.93
C MET A 179 10.04 -4.83 -8.07
N ASP A 180 10.27 -3.62 -8.56
CA ASP A 180 11.07 -2.63 -7.84
C ASP A 180 10.29 -2.08 -6.64
N PRO A 181 10.87 -2.08 -5.44
CA PRO A 181 10.21 -1.52 -4.27
C PRO A 181 10.11 0.02 -4.39
N THR A 182 9.23 0.62 -3.61
CA THR A 182 9.19 2.08 -3.47
C THR A 182 10.46 2.61 -2.83
N SER A 183 10.87 3.83 -3.18
CA SER A 183 11.81 4.59 -2.36
C SER A 183 11.14 4.99 -1.05
N VAL A 184 11.88 4.96 0.06
CA VAL A 184 11.37 5.29 1.39
C VAL A 184 12.06 6.52 1.93
N LEU A 185 11.28 7.57 2.19
CA LEU A 185 11.73 8.84 2.74
C LEU A 185 11.15 9.04 4.14
N ASP A 186 11.98 9.23 5.15
CA ASP A 186 11.54 9.60 6.49
C ASP A 186 11.40 11.13 6.56
N LEU A 187 10.17 11.57 6.81
CA LEU A 187 9.78 12.96 6.97
C LEU A 187 9.24 13.23 8.39
N SER A 188 9.50 12.33 9.34
CA SER A 188 9.02 12.43 10.71
C SER A 188 9.86 13.37 11.58
N GLY A 189 11.06 13.73 11.11
CA GLY A 189 11.97 14.73 11.71
C GLY A 189 11.83 16.11 11.10
N ASP A 190 12.92 16.87 11.14
CA ASP A 190 12.98 18.24 10.62
C ASP A 190 13.60 18.31 9.20
N GLU A 191 14.09 17.18 8.70
CA GLU A 191 14.72 17.05 7.39
C GLU A 191 14.35 15.71 6.73
N VAL A 192 14.65 15.59 5.44
CA VAL A 192 14.42 14.34 4.68
C VAL A 192 15.56 13.37 4.95
N VAL A 193 15.21 12.13 5.32
CA VAL A 193 16.18 11.03 5.41
C VAL A 193 15.78 9.92 4.45
N VAL A 194 16.69 9.55 3.55
CA VAL A 194 16.48 8.43 2.63
C VAL A 194 16.72 7.13 3.38
N LEU A 195 15.65 6.39 3.70
CA LEU A 195 15.74 5.09 4.38
C LEU A 195 15.99 3.93 3.39
N ARG A 196 15.48 4.06 2.16
CA ARG A 196 15.66 3.07 1.10
C ARG A 196 15.60 3.72 -0.27
N LYS A 197 16.56 3.39 -1.11
CA LYS A 197 16.51 3.66 -2.54
C LYS A 197 15.69 2.57 -3.22
N GLY A 198 14.74 2.96 -4.04
CA GLY A 198 13.89 2.09 -4.80
C GLY A 198 13.55 2.71 -6.16
N LYS A 199 12.33 2.49 -6.64
CA LYS A 199 11.89 2.97 -7.96
C LYS A 199 11.82 4.50 -8.07
N GLY A 200 11.48 5.21 -6.99
CA GLY A 200 11.44 6.68 -6.99
C GLY A 200 12.84 7.29 -6.96
N ASP A 201 13.08 8.32 -7.76
CA ASP A 201 14.35 9.05 -7.75
C ASP A 201 14.55 9.79 -6.43
N VAL A 202 15.67 9.54 -5.77
CA VAL A 202 16.07 10.16 -4.50
C VAL A 202 17.34 10.98 -4.60
N SER A 203 17.87 11.20 -5.80
CA SER A 203 19.14 11.89 -6.04
C SER A 203 19.19 13.30 -5.44
N ALA A 204 18.04 13.99 -5.40
CA ALA A 204 17.92 15.32 -4.79
C ALA A 204 18.05 15.33 -3.26
N PHE A 205 18.02 14.18 -2.60
CA PHE A 205 18.06 14.03 -1.13
C PHE A 205 19.35 13.35 -0.65
N GLU A 206 20.27 13.09 -1.56
CA GLU A 206 21.58 12.51 -1.25
C GLU A 206 22.61 13.64 -1.22
N SER A 207 23.05 14.00 -0.03
CA SER A 207 24.17 14.94 0.21
C SER A 207 25.48 14.20 0.34
#